data_de22d4a2a84dceeac0fce9a65155747e
#
_entry.id   de22d4a2a84dceeac0fce9a65155747e
#
_cell.length_a   1.000
_cell.length_b   1.000
_cell.length_c   1.000
_cell.angle_alpha   90.00
_cell.angle_beta   90.00
_cell.angle_gamma   90.00
#
_symmetry.space_group_name_H-M   'P 1'
#
loop_
_entity.id
_entity.type
_entity.pdbx_description
1 polymer ?
#
loop_
_entity_poly.entity_id
_entity_poly.type
_entity_poly.pdbx_seq_one_letter_code
_entity_poly.pdbx_strand_id
1 'polypeptide(L)'
;LLLSCGILFASIICLLLYLGAVRRKRRDKTETKIEVFLNLGFFSLLIAVWTLAQCGFLQFLIPDGRTLYFVDYFSFFLFPVPFNFLLYDICKSRYHKGALIFPILYLANMAADVLLQCTGIIDIFRLLPATHVIMVANAVYTVALILYEARKEGNDEAKKFQYPMCVLIVFGMVEMFLYYLRKFQQTSILLPIGTLLFIIMLIWIQVSQYYDQYIQKQKVIYLQKIANMDMLTEAMNRNAYEDMVKYLEESDIKLRTTGVVLFDLDNLKVINDNFGHEKGDEALKLCYQCISQAFQNVKN
;
A
#
# COMPACT_ATOMS: atom_id res chain seq x y z
N LEU A 1 -17.66 -21.74 2.27
CA LEU A 1 -16.47 -22.07 3.05
C LEU A 1 -15.18 -21.71 2.32
N LEU A 2 -14.89 -22.24 1.10
CA LEU A 2 -13.65 -21.95 0.36
C LEU A 2 -13.43 -20.44 0.16
N LEU A 3 -14.46 -19.70 -0.24
CA LEU A 3 -14.39 -18.23 -0.39
C LEU A 3 -14.06 -17.54 0.94
N SER A 4 -14.73 -17.96 2.02
CA SER A 4 -14.49 -17.38 3.35
C SER A 4 -13.06 -17.62 3.84
N CYS A 5 -12.53 -18.84 3.62
CA CYS A 5 -11.13 -19.16 3.91
C CYS A 5 -10.15 -18.36 3.06
N GLY A 6 -10.47 -18.14 1.78
CA GLY A 6 -9.67 -17.29 0.88
C GLY A 6 -9.62 -15.83 1.36
N ILE A 7 -10.75 -15.27 1.77
CA ILE A 7 -10.84 -13.91 2.32
C ILE A 7 -10.08 -13.81 3.65
N LEU A 8 -10.19 -14.80 4.52
CA LEU A 8 -9.46 -14.86 5.80
C LEU A 8 -7.94 -14.91 5.55
N PHE A 9 -7.48 -15.73 4.63
CA PHE A 9 -6.07 -15.79 4.24
C PHE A 9 -5.56 -14.45 3.72
N ALA A 10 -6.32 -13.81 2.84
CA ALA A 10 -6.00 -12.47 2.33
C ALA A 10 -5.93 -11.42 3.45
N SER A 11 -6.84 -11.48 4.43
CA SER A 11 -6.82 -10.64 5.63
C SER A 11 -5.52 -10.80 6.41
N ILE A 12 -5.11 -12.04 6.69
CA ILE A 12 -3.85 -12.34 7.40
C ILE A 12 -2.66 -11.76 6.64
N ILE A 13 -2.61 -11.93 5.30
CA ILE A 13 -1.55 -11.34 4.48
C ILE A 13 -1.52 -9.83 4.63
N CYS A 14 -2.65 -9.12 4.52
CA CYS A 14 -2.71 -7.67 4.67
C CYS A 14 -2.21 -7.21 6.04
N LEU A 15 -2.60 -7.89 7.12
CA LEU A 15 -2.14 -7.57 8.47
C LEU A 15 -0.64 -7.84 8.66
N LEU A 16 -0.09 -8.91 8.07
CA LEU A 16 1.35 -9.19 8.07
C LEU A 16 2.12 -8.14 7.27
N LEU A 17 1.60 -7.71 6.12
CA LEU A 17 2.20 -6.63 5.32
C LEU A 17 2.20 -5.31 6.11
N TYR A 18 1.11 -5.00 6.82
CA TYR A 18 1.06 -3.85 7.73
C TYR A 18 2.16 -3.92 8.79
N LEU A 19 2.29 -5.04 9.51
CA LEU A 19 3.33 -5.22 10.54
C LEU A 19 4.74 -5.11 9.97
N GLY A 20 4.98 -5.67 8.79
CA GLY A 20 6.25 -5.54 8.06
C GLY A 20 6.56 -4.09 7.68
N ALA A 21 5.54 -3.36 7.19
CA ALA A 21 5.66 -1.96 6.80
C ALA A 21 5.92 -1.05 8.02
N VAL A 22 5.25 -1.29 9.17
CA VAL A 22 5.50 -0.57 10.42
C VAL A 22 6.95 -0.74 10.90
N ARG A 23 7.48 -1.97 10.84
CA ARG A 23 8.89 -2.24 11.19
C ARG A 23 9.85 -1.49 10.26
N ARG A 24 9.57 -1.47 8.96
CA ARG A 24 10.38 -0.74 7.96
C ARG A 24 10.31 0.77 8.16
N LYS A 25 9.12 1.34 8.39
CA LYS A 25 8.94 2.79 8.65
C LYS A 25 9.77 3.26 9.85
N ARG A 26 9.84 2.45 10.91
CA ARG A 26 10.70 2.74 12.08
C ARG A 26 12.19 2.75 11.73
N ARG A 27 12.60 1.94 10.74
CA ARG A 27 14.00 1.83 10.32
C ARG A 27 14.42 2.89 9.31
N ASP A 28 13.60 3.14 8.28
CA ASP A 28 14.00 3.89 7.07
C ASP A 28 13.34 5.26 6.95
N LYS A 29 12.51 5.71 7.93
CA LYS A 29 11.73 6.97 7.94
C LYS A 29 10.96 7.24 6.63
N THR A 30 10.53 6.19 5.93
CA THR A 30 9.80 6.30 4.66
C THR A 30 8.33 6.63 4.89
N GLU A 31 7.78 7.59 4.14
CA GLU A 31 6.36 7.91 4.10
C GLU A 31 5.59 6.89 3.24
N THR A 32 5.35 5.69 3.78
CA THR A 32 4.43 4.74 3.16
C THR A 32 3.06 4.85 3.82
N LYS A 33 1.98 4.82 3.03
CA LYS A 33 0.60 4.76 3.53
C LYS A 33 0.31 3.37 4.09
N ILE A 34 0.79 3.13 5.30
CA ILE A 34 0.74 1.84 5.98
C ILE A 34 -0.69 1.50 6.40
N GLU A 35 -1.48 2.52 6.71
CA GLU A 35 -2.85 2.45 7.20
C GLU A 35 -3.78 1.74 6.22
N VAL A 36 -3.52 1.83 4.91
CA VAL A 36 -4.27 1.13 3.86
C VAL A 36 -4.29 -0.39 4.09
N PHE A 37 -3.15 -0.99 4.43
CA PHE A 37 -3.07 -2.44 4.71
C PHE A 37 -3.80 -2.84 5.99
N LEU A 38 -3.78 -1.96 7.01
CA LEU A 38 -4.50 -2.18 8.26
C LEU A 38 -6.01 -2.18 8.01
N ASN A 39 -6.51 -1.14 7.36
CA ASN A 39 -7.93 -0.98 7.08
C ASN A 39 -8.45 -2.08 6.15
N LEU A 40 -7.68 -2.46 5.12
CA LEU A 40 -8.01 -3.58 4.24
C LEU A 40 -8.01 -4.92 4.99
N GLY A 41 -7.04 -5.12 5.89
CA GLY A 41 -6.95 -6.32 6.72
C GLY A 41 -8.16 -6.48 7.65
N PHE A 42 -8.56 -5.44 8.36
CA PHE A 42 -9.75 -5.48 9.21
C PHE A 42 -11.05 -5.61 8.42
N PHE A 43 -11.18 -4.91 7.29
CA PHE A 43 -12.33 -5.04 6.40
C PHE A 43 -12.52 -6.49 5.95
N SER A 44 -11.46 -7.11 5.41
CA SER A 44 -11.52 -8.49 4.94
C SER A 44 -11.70 -9.50 6.08
N LEU A 45 -11.12 -9.25 7.27
CA LEU A 45 -11.32 -10.08 8.45
C LEU A 45 -12.79 -10.13 8.87
N LEU A 46 -13.44 -8.97 8.96
CA LEU A 46 -14.85 -8.89 9.37
C LEU A 46 -15.77 -9.57 8.35
N ILE A 47 -15.51 -9.41 7.04
CA ILE A 47 -16.28 -10.14 6.01
C ILE A 47 -16.00 -11.65 6.08
N ALA A 48 -14.76 -12.09 6.35
CA ALA A 48 -14.44 -13.49 6.50
C ALA A 48 -15.20 -14.11 7.70
N VAL A 49 -15.21 -13.43 8.86
CA VAL A 49 -15.94 -13.87 10.06
C VAL A 49 -17.44 -13.93 9.75
N TRP A 50 -17.99 -12.90 9.14
CA TRP A 50 -19.39 -12.87 8.74
C TRP A 50 -19.77 -14.02 7.81
N THR A 51 -18.98 -14.27 6.75
CA THR A 51 -19.26 -15.35 5.79
C THR A 51 -19.05 -16.74 6.39
N LEU A 52 -18.12 -16.89 7.35
CA LEU A 52 -17.94 -18.13 8.10
C LEU A 52 -19.14 -18.41 9.06
N ALA A 53 -19.72 -17.36 9.64
CA ALA A 53 -20.95 -17.48 10.44
C ALA A 53 -22.11 -17.91 9.53
N GLN A 54 -22.31 -17.26 8.39
CA GLN A 54 -23.37 -17.56 7.44
C GLN A 54 -23.30 -18.99 6.86
N CYS A 55 -22.12 -19.55 6.63
CA CYS A 55 -21.97 -20.91 6.14
C CYS A 55 -22.05 -21.99 7.27
N GLY A 56 -22.34 -21.58 8.50
CA GLY A 56 -22.48 -22.47 9.65
C GLY A 56 -21.15 -23.06 10.17
N PHE A 57 -20.00 -22.68 9.62
CA PHE A 57 -18.71 -23.23 10.03
C PHE A 57 -18.35 -22.84 11.47
N LEU A 58 -18.69 -21.60 11.88
CA LEU A 58 -18.39 -21.14 13.24
C LEU A 58 -19.14 -21.89 14.33
N GLN A 59 -20.21 -22.63 14.01
CA GLN A 59 -20.93 -23.48 14.98
C GLN A 59 -20.04 -24.57 15.56
N PHE A 60 -19.03 -25.05 14.82
CA PHE A 60 -18.06 -26.02 15.34
C PHE A 60 -17.09 -25.41 16.36
N LEU A 61 -16.88 -24.11 16.31
CA LEU A 61 -15.97 -23.37 17.22
C LEU A 61 -16.75 -22.71 18.38
N ILE A 62 -17.96 -22.25 18.10
CA ILE A 62 -18.85 -21.53 19.04
C ILE A 62 -20.17 -22.28 19.08
N PRO A 63 -20.33 -23.23 20.03
CA PRO A 63 -21.56 -24.05 20.17
C PRO A 63 -22.77 -23.23 20.61
N ASP A 64 -22.56 -22.11 21.31
CA ASP A 64 -23.65 -21.26 21.77
C ASP A 64 -24.27 -20.44 20.63
N GLY A 65 -25.51 -20.77 20.30
CA GLY A 65 -26.25 -20.12 19.21
C GLY A 65 -26.50 -18.62 19.43
N ARG A 66 -26.55 -18.15 20.67
CA ARG A 66 -26.72 -16.71 20.96
C ARG A 66 -25.46 -15.95 20.62
N THR A 67 -24.33 -16.47 21.05
CA THR A 67 -23.02 -15.88 20.72
C THR A 67 -22.79 -15.85 19.21
N LEU A 68 -23.12 -16.95 18.50
CA LEU A 68 -23.00 -17.04 17.06
C LEU A 68 -23.88 -16.00 16.34
N TYR A 69 -25.10 -15.81 16.81
CA TYR A 69 -26.03 -14.79 16.32
C TYR A 69 -25.43 -13.38 16.42
N PHE A 70 -24.88 -13.01 17.58
CA PHE A 70 -24.23 -11.71 17.74
C PHE A 70 -22.96 -11.58 16.91
N VAL A 71 -22.15 -12.63 16.76
CA VAL A 71 -20.96 -12.62 15.90
C VAL A 71 -21.33 -12.34 14.43
N ASP A 72 -22.40 -12.96 13.93
CA ASP A 72 -22.92 -12.76 12.59
C ASP A 72 -23.30 -11.27 12.36
N TYR A 73 -24.15 -10.71 13.20
CA TYR A 73 -24.60 -9.32 13.04
C TYR A 73 -23.51 -8.29 13.31
N PHE A 74 -22.66 -8.49 14.33
CA PHE A 74 -21.60 -7.54 14.63
C PHE A 74 -20.56 -7.49 13.52
N SER A 75 -20.17 -8.62 12.97
CA SER A 75 -19.23 -8.63 11.84
C SER A 75 -19.84 -7.95 10.62
N PHE A 76 -21.14 -8.13 10.35
CA PHE A 76 -21.87 -7.45 9.28
C PHE A 76 -21.97 -5.94 9.50
N PHE A 77 -22.28 -5.46 10.69
CA PHE A 77 -22.40 -4.03 10.98
C PHE A 77 -21.05 -3.31 11.00
N LEU A 78 -19.98 -4.02 11.36
CA LEU A 78 -18.65 -3.42 11.53
C LEU A 78 -17.81 -3.42 10.26
N PHE A 79 -18.00 -4.32 9.28
CA PHE A 79 -17.12 -4.36 8.11
C PHE A 79 -17.10 -3.05 7.30
N PRO A 80 -18.18 -2.22 7.22
CA PRO A 80 -18.10 -0.95 6.51
C PRO A 80 -17.24 0.11 7.21
N VAL A 81 -16.95 -0.07 8.50
CA VAL A 81 -16.14 0.88 9.28
C VAL A 81 -14.71 0.99 8.74
N PRO A 82 -13.90 -0.08 8.70
CA PRO A 82 -12.55 -0.01 8.11
C PRO A 82 -12.57 0.31 6.61
N PHE A 83 -13.63 -0.01 5.87
CA PHE A 83 -13.81 0.40 4.48
C PHE A 83 -13.85 1.93 4.35
N ASN A 84 -14.57 2.63 5.21
CA ASN A 84 -14.64 4.09 5.20
C ASN A 84 -13.32 4.74 5.63
N PHE A 85 -12.55 4.15 6.53
CA PHE A 85 -11.20 4.60 6.82
C PHE A 85 -10.26 4.40 5.62
N LEU A 86 -10.38 3.27 4.90
CA LEU A 86 -9.65 3.06 3.66
C LEU A 86 -10.00 4.14 2.61
N LEU A 87 -11.27 4.48 2.47
CA LEU A 87 -11.74 5.55 1.58
C LEU A 87 -11.17 6.91 2.00
N TYR A 88 -11.15 7.20 3.30
CA TYR A 88 -10.56 8.43 3.86
C TYR A 88 -9.06 8.55 3.55
N ASP A 89 -8.31 7.45 3.62
CA ASP A 89 -6.86 7.43 3.37
C ASP A 89 -6.50 7.62 1.88
N ILE A 90 -7.39 7.18 0.97
CA ILE A 90 -7.19 7.28 -0.48
C ILE A 90 -7.52 8.68 -0.99
N CYS A 91 -8.59 9.30 -0.48
CA CYS A 91 -9.10 10.57 -0.94
C CYS A 91 -8.39 11.75 -0.25
N LYS A 92 -8.22 12.88 -0.97
CA LYS A 92 -7.47 14.05 -0.48
C LYS A 92 -8.27 15.34 -0.51
N SER A 93 -9.40 15.40 -1.24
CA SER A 93 -10.24 16.58 -1.36
C SER A 93 -10.86 16.97 -0.02
N ARG A 94 -11.37 18.19 0.06
CA ARG A 94 -12.10 18.65 1.26
C ARG A 94 -13.28 17.76 1.66
N TYR A 95 -13.82 16.99 0.73
CA TYR A 95 -14.96 16.10 0.94
C TYR A 95 -14.60 14.76 1.56
N HIS A 96 -13.32 14.34 1.56
CA HIS A 96 -12.92 13.04 2.12
C HIS A 96 -13.32 12.86 3.60
N LYS A 97 -13.40 13.96 4.37
CA LYS A 97 -13.82 13.94 5.77
C LYS A 97 -15.25 13.44 5.97
N GLY A 98 -16.11 13.55 4.95
CA GLY A 98 -17.46 13.01 4.98
C GLY A 98 -17.49 11.48 5.07
N ALA A 99 -16.44 10.78 4.63
CA ALA A 99 -16.30 9.34 4.82
C ALA A 99 -16.33 8.93 6.30
N LEU A 100 -15.86 9.80 7.22
CA LEU A 100 -15.84 9.54 8.66
C LEU A 100 -17.23 9.64 9.34
N ILE A 101 -18.24 10.16 8.64
CA ILE A 101 -19.62 10.22 9.15
C ILE A 101 -20.21 8.79 9.19
N PHE A 102 -19.93 7.98 8.17
CA PHE A 102 -20.52 6.64 8.04
C PHE A 102 -20.08 5.67 9.14
N PRO A 103 -18.80 5.57 9.55
CA PRO A 103 -18.41 4.82 10.75
C PRO A 103 -19.22 5.16 11.98
N ILE A 104 -19.48 6.46 12.22
CA ILE A 104 -20.28 6.92 13.36
C ILE A 104 -21.74 6.44 13.21
N LEU A 105 -22.31 6.57 12.01
CA LEU A 105 -23.68 6.10 11.73
C LEU A 105 -23.82 4.58 11.92
N TYR A 106 -22.83 3.77 11.44
CA TYR A 106 -22.84 2.32 11.62
C TYR A 106 -22.75 1.94 13.09
N LEU A 107 -21.85 2.56 13.86
CA LEU A 107 -21.69 2.29 15.29
C LEU A 107 -22.92 2.73 16.09
N ALA A 108 -23.51 3.88 15.77
CA ALA A 108 -24.74 4.36 16.41
C ALA A 108 -25.91 3.43 16.10
N ASN A 109 -26.08 3.01 14.85
CA ASN A 109 -27.12 2.05 14.44
C ASN A 109 -26.94 0.73 15.17
N MET A 110 -25.71 0.17 15.18
CA MET A 110 -25.40 -1.06 15.89
C MET A 110 -25.73 -0.97 17.38
N ALA A 111 -25.37 0.14 18.05
CA ALA A 111 -25.68 0.35 19.45
C ALA A 111 -27.19 0.41 19.71
N ALA A 112 -27.96 1.09 18.84
CA ALA A 112 -29.40 1.14 18.92
C ALA A 112 -30.04 -0.25 18.73
N ASP A 113 -29.57 -1.00 17.72
CA ASP A 113 -30.06 -2.34 17.42
C ASP A 113 -29.82 -3.31 18.58
N VAL A 114 -28.63 -3.26 19.20
CA VAL A 114 -28.30 -4.06 20.39
C VAL A 114 -29.17 -3.68 21.58
N LEU A 115 -29.39 -2.39 21.84
CA LEU A 115 -30.27 -1.93 22.92
C LEU A 115 -31.70 -2.42 22.74
N LEU A 116 -32.25 -2.33 21.52
CA LEU A 116 -33.61 -2.78 21.21
C LEU A 116 -33.74 -4.31 21.34
N GLN A 117 -32.72 -5.05 20.92
CA GLN A 117 -32.64 -6.50 21.11
C GLN A 117 -32.58 -6.87 22.59
N CYS A 118 -31.72 -6.23 23.38
CA CYS A 118 -31.56 -6.54 24.83
C CYS A 118 -32.78 -6.18 25.64
N THR A 119 -33.54 -5.17 25.25
CA THR A 119 -34.83 -4.82 25.88
C THR A 119 -35.97 -5.73 25.46
N GLY A 120 -35.77 -6.58 24.44
CA GLY A 120 -36.81 -7.52 23.93
C GLY A 120 -37.89 -6.79 23.11
N ILE A 121 -37.70 -5.54 22.77
CA ILE A 121 -38.70 -4.75 22.02
C ILE A 121 -38.76 -5.18 20.55
N ILE A 122 -37.58 -5.28 19.88
CA ILE A 122 -37.46 -5.64 18.49
C ILE A 122 -36.21 -6.49 18.27
N ASP A 123 -36.33 -7.55 17.46
CA ASP A 123 -35.16 -8.37 17.05
C ASP A 123 -34.28 -7.61 16.05
N ILE A 124 -32.94 -7.76 16.18
CA ILE A 124 -31.93 -7.17 15.27
C ILE A 124 -32.27 -7.48 13.80
N PHE A 125 -32.74 -8.67 13.49
CA PHE A 125 -33.15 -9.07 12.16
C PHE A 125 -34.17 -8.12 11.51
N ARG A 126 -35.10 -7.59 12.30
CA ARG A 126 -36.13 -6.64 11.82
C ARG A 126 -35.58 -5.22 11.61
N LEU A 127 -34.43 -4.94 12.18
CA LEU A 127 -33.72 -3.63 12.09
C LEU A 127 -32.73 -3.57 10.92
N LEU A 128 -32.40 -4.70 10.28
CA LEU A 128 -31.51 -4.78 9.12
C LEU A 128 -31.84 -3.77 7.99
N PRO A 129 -33.12 -3.48 7.66
CA PRO A 129 -33.43 -2.48 6.64
C PRO A 129 -32.85 -1.10 6.95
N ALA A 130 -32.73 -0.69 8.21
CA ALA A 130 -32.09 0.58 8.58
C ALA A 130 -30.60 0.57 8.23
N THR A 131 -29.91 -0.51 8.54
CA THR A 131 -28.49 -0.70 8.13
C THR A 131 -28.33 -0.68 6.61
N HIS A 132 -29.23 -1.34 5.87
CA HIS A 132 -29.19 -1.35 4.41
C HIS A 132 -29.39 0.07 3.81
N VAL A 133 -30.23 0.93 4.41
CA VAL A 133 -30.36 2.33 3.99
C VAL A 133 -29.04 3.07 4.18
N ILE A 134 -28.36 2.89 5.32
CA ILE A 134 -27.05 3.48 5.57
C ILE A 134 -26.04 2.97 4.55
N MET A 135 -26.05 1.67 4.20
CA MET A 135 -25.16 1.08 3.20
C MET A 135 -25.38 1.67 1.80
N VAL A 136 -26.61 1.86 1.37
CA VAL A 136 -26.95 2.51 0.09
C VAL A 136 -26.45 3.96 0.07
N ALA A 137 -26.71 4.72 1.13
CA ALA A 137 -26.23 6.10 1.24
C ALA A 137 -24.68 6.16 1.19
N ASN A 138 -24.01 5.25 1.89
CA ASN A 138 -22.56 5.11 1.87
C ASN A 138 -22.03 4.74 0.47
N ALA A 139 -22.66 3.80 -0.22
CA ALA A 139 -22.28 3.42 -1.58
C ALA A 139 -22.40 4.61 -2.56
N VAL A 140 -23.50 5.35 -2.50
CA VAL A 140 -23.71 6.58 -3.33
C VAL A 140 -22.62 7.62 -3.02
N TYR A 141 -22.36 7.87 -1.74
CA TYR A 141 -21.31 8.81 -1.31
C TYR A 141 -19.92 8.35 -1.81
N THR A 142 -19.57 7.07 -1.65
CA THR A 142 -18.30 6.49 -2.09
C THR A 142 -18.09 6.68 -3.59
N VAL A 143 -19.10 6.35 -4.41
CA VAL A 143 -19.04 6.53 -5.86
C VAL A 143 -18.85 8.01 -6.21
N ALA A 144 -19.66 8.90 -5.61
CA ALA A 144 -19.57 10.34 -5.87
C ALA A 144 -18.18 10.90 -5.49
N LEU A 145 -17.66 10.52 -4.31
CA LEU A 145 -16.37 10.97 -3.84
C LEU A 145 -15.22 10.48 -4.73
N ILE A 146 -15.18 9.19 -5.06
CA ILE A 146 -14.13 8.62 -5.92
C ILE A 146 -14.15 9.21 -7.32
N LEU A 147 -15.33 9.42 -7.91
CA LEU A 147 -15.44 10.06 -9.21
C LEU A 147 -15.01 11.54 -9.18
N TYR A 148 -15.32 12.24 -8.10
CA TYR A 148 -14.86 13.61 -7.89
C TYR A 148 -13.34 13.67 -7.77
N GLU A 149 -12.73 12.85 -6.91
CA GLU A 149 -11.28 12.73 -6.71
C GLU A 149 -10.55 12.40 -8.02
N ALA A 150 -11.06 11.41 -8.77
CA ALA A 150 -10.42 10.95 -9.99
C ALA A 150 -10.50 11.97 -11.13
N ARG A 151 -11.62 12.70 -11.26
CA ARG A 151 -11.89 13.59 -12.40
C ARG A 151 -11.55 15.05 -12.14
N LYS A 152 -11.82 15.56 -10.94
CA LYS A 152 -11.66 16.99 -10.59
C LYS A 152 -10.34 17.27 -9.91
N GLU A 153 -9.96 16.44 -8.94
CA GLU A 153 -8.71 16.63 -8.18
C GLU A 153 -7.50 15.96 -8.86
N GLY A 154 -7.71 15.15 -9.90
CA GLY A 154 -6.63 14.45 -10.62
C GLY A 154 -5.91 13.41 -9.75
N ASN A 155 -6.54 12.90 -8.70
CA ASN A 155 -5.96 11.94 -7.76
C ASN A 155 -5.73 10.59 -8.44
N ASP A 156 -4.49 10.25 -8.76
CA ASP A 156 -4.14 9.01 -9.46
C ASP A 156 -4.39 7.75 -8.61
N GLU A 157 -4.32 7.85 -7.29
CA GLU A 157 -4.71 6.75 -6.41
C GLU A 157 -6.22 6.49 -6.56
N ALA A 158 -7.06 7.51 -6.45
CA ALA A 158 -8.51 7.36 -6.63
C ALA A 158 -8.88 6.82 -8.02
N LYS A 159 -8.16 7.21 -9.09
CA LYS A 159 -8.34 6.63 -10.43
C LYS A 159 -8.09 5.13 -10.47
N LYS A 160 -7.04 4.65 -9.78
CA LYS A 160 -6.73 3.22 -9.70
C LYS A 160 -7.75 2.47 -8.86
N PHE A 161 -8.21 3.05 -7.75
CA PHE A 161 -9.16 2.44 -6.83
C PHE A 161 -10.61 2.43 -7.33
N GLN A 162 -10.98 3.26 -8.31
CA GLN A 162 -12.37 3.33 -8.81
C GLN A 162 -12.91 1.98 -9.29
N TYR A 163 -12.09 1.17 -9.99
CA TYR A 163 -12.54 -0.12 -10.52
C TYR A 163 -12.78 -1.17 -9.41
N PRO A 164 -11.83 -1.42 -8.49
CA PRO A 164 -12.10 -2.30 -7.36
C PRO A 164 -13.33 -1.89 -6.55
N MET A 165 -13.49 -0.58 -6.27
CA MET A 165 -14.64 -0.06 -5.53
C MET A 165 -15.96 -0.29 -6.26
N CYS A 166 -16.00 -0.07 -7.57
CA CYS A 166 -17.19 -0.37 -8.38
C CYS A 166 -17.55 -1.86 -8.30
N VAL A 167 -16.57 -2.77 -8.40
CA VAL A 167 -16.81 -4.20 -8.29
C VAL A 167 -17.44 -4.53 -6.94
N LEU A 168 -16.85 -4.08 -5.83
CA LEU A 168 -17.36 -4.36 -4.49
C LEU A 168 -18.81 -3.82 -4.32
N ILE A 169 -19.05 -2.58 -4.74
CA ILE A 169 -20.37 -1.94 -4.60
C ILE A 169 -21.42 -2.67 -5.45
N VAL A 170 -21.10 -3.03 -6.69
CA VAL A 170 -22.03 -3.74 -7.58
C VAL A 170 -22.41 -5.09 -6.98
N PHE A 171 -21.44 -5.90 -6.55
CA PHE A 171 -21.73 -7.19 -5.95
C PHE A 171 -22.51 -7.06 -4.64
N GLY A 172 -22.19 -6.06 -3.80
CA GLY A 172 -22.93 -5.79 -2.56
C GLY A 172 -24.36 -5.35 -2.82
N MET A 173 -24.58 -4.46 -3.79
CA MET A 173 -25.93 -3.99 -4.15
C MET A 173 -26.78 -5.11 -4.76
N VAL A 174 -26.20 -5.94 -5.63
CA VAL A 174 -26.91 -7.10 -6.20
C VAL A 174 -27.26 -8.11 -5.12
N GLU A 175 -26.33 -8.40 -4.19
CA GLU A 175 -26.61 -9.30 -3.04
C GLU A 175 -27.77 -8.76 -2.19
N MET A 176 -27.74 -7.47 -1.86
CA MET A 176 -28.81 -6.82 -1.09
C MET A 176 -30.16 -6.89 -1.82
N PHE A 177 -30.16 -6.65 -3.14
CA PHE A 177 -31.38 -6.78 -3.96
C PHE A 177 -31.91 -8.22 -3.95
N LEU A 178 -31.04 -9.22 -4.11
CA LEU A 178 -31.41 -10.63 -4.07
C LEU A 178 -31.91 -11.05 -2.69
N TYR A 179 -31.36 -10.50 -1.61
CA TYR A 179 -31.82 -10.74 -0.25
C TYR A 179 -33.30 -10.38 -0.08
N TYR A 180 -33.75 -9.23 -0.60
CA TYR A 180 -35.14 -8.82 -0.57
C TYR A 180 -36.04 -9.65 -1.52
N LEU A 181 -35.56 -9.98 -2.73
CA LEU A 181 -36.32 -10.83 -3.67
C LEU A 181 -36.58 -12.24 -3.14
N ARG A 182 -35.59 -12.81 -2.41
CA ARG A 182 -35.67 -14.17 -1.87
C ARG A 182 -36.36 -14.25 -0.51
N LYS A 183 -37.09 -13.23 -0.13
CA LYS A 183 -37.83 -13.16 1.13
C LYS A 183 -36.98 -13.50 2.35
N PHE A 184 -35.74 -12.97 2.38
CA PHE A 184 -34.80 -13.13 3.50
C PHE A 184 -34.27 -14.55 3.73
N GLN A 185 -34.43 -15.43 2.77
CA GLN A 185 -34.03 -16.83 2.90
C GLN A 185 -32.76 -17.13 2.11
N GLN A 186 -31.57 -16.68 2.46
CA GLN A 186 -30.37 -17.40 1.99
C GLN A 186 -29.03 -16.82 2.50
N THR A 187 -28.01 -17.70 2.50
CA THR A 187 -26.59 -17.34 2.67
C THR A 187 -26.10 -16.43 1.56
N SER A 188 -25.37 -15.40 1.91
CA SER A 188 -24.72 -14.49 0.97
C SER A 188 -23.61 -15.20 0.19
N ILE A 189 -23.62 -15.08 -1.14
CA ILE A 189 -22.61 -15.68 -2.02
C ILE A 189 -21.91 -14.59 -2.85
N LEU A 190 -22.64 -13.61 -3.33
CA LEU A 190 -22.10 -12.61 -4.27
C LEU A 190 -21.18 -11.60 -3.57
N LEU A 191 -21.54 -11.13 -2.38
CA LEU A 191 -20.70 -10.19 -1.64
C LEU A 191 -19.31 -10.78 -1.31
N PRO A 192 -19.17 -12.03 -0.84
CA PRO A 192 -17.88 -12.68 -0.67
C PRO A 192 -17.05 -12.78 -1.97
N ILE A 193 -17.70 -13.09 -3.11
CA ILE A 193 -17.04 -13.10 -4.43
C ILE A 193 -16.54 -11.70 -4.78
N GLY A 194 -17.41 -10.70 -4.69
CA GLY A 194 -17.06 -9.30 -4.94
C GLY A 194 -15.93 -8.81 -4.03
N THR A 195 -15.94 -9.21 -2.76
CA THR A 195 -14.87 -8.89 -1.80
C THR A 195 -13.55 -9.53 -2.17
N LEU A 196 -13.55 -10.80 -2.57
CA LEU A 196 -12.33 -11.49 -2.99
C LEU A 196 -11.72 -10.84 -4.24
N LEU A 197 -12.56 -10.52 -5.25
CA LEU A 197 -12.13 -9.79 -6.44
C LEU A 197 -11.58 -8.40 -6.08
N PHE A 198 -12.27 -7.67 -5.21
CA PHE A 198 -11.82 -6.38 -4.69
C PHE A 198 -10.43 -6.46 -4.05
N ILE A 199 -10.20 -7.44 -3.16
CA ILE A 199 -8.91 -7.62 -2.49
C ILE A 199 -7.82 -7.98 -3.50
N ILE A 200 -8.09 -8.88 -4.44
CA ILE A 200 -7.12 -9.27 -5.49
C ILE A 200 -6.73 -8.05 -6.32
N MET A 201 -7.71 -7.25 -6.75
CA MET A 201 -7.44 -6.02 -7.52
C MET A 201 -6.63 -5.01 -6.70
N LEU A 202 -6.91 -4.85 -5.39
CA LEU A 202 -6.13 -3.96 -4.53
C LEU A 202 -4.69 -4.45 -4.34
N ILE A 203 -4.49 -5.74 -4.10
CA ILE A 203 -3.16 -6.33 -4.00
C ILE A 203 -2.38 -6.10 -5.31
N TRP A 204 -3.02 -6.33 -6.46
CA TRP A 204 -2.41 -6.07 -7.76
C TRP A 204 -1.97 -4.62 -7.92
N ILE A 205 -2.83 -3.66 -7.56
CA ILE A 205 -2.52 -2.23 -7.61
C ILE A 205 -1.31 -1.91 -6.71
N GLN A 206 -1.28 -2.44 -5.48
CA GLN A 206 -0.18 -2.20 -4.54
C GLN A 206 1.15 -2.81 -5.02
N VAL A 207 1.11 -4.03 -5.55
CA VAL A 207 2.31 -4.70 -6.10
C VAL A 207 2.83 -3.94 -7.32
N SER A 208 1.95 -3.50 -8.23
CA SER A 208 2.33 -2.69 -9.40
C SER A 208 2.98 -1.38 -8.98
N GLN A 209 2.38 -0.65 -8.02
CA GLN A 209 2.96 0.61 -7.52
C GLN A 209 4.33 0.40 -6.87
N TYR A 210 4.49 -0.67 -6.09
CA TYR A 210 5.78 -1.00 -5.48
C TYR A 210 6.84 -1.31 -6.53
N TYR A 211 6.48 -2.07 -7.57
CA TYR A 211 7.37 -2.39 -8.70
C TYR A 211 7.79 -1.13 -9.46
N ASP A 212 6.84 -0.25 -9.78
CA ASP A 212 7.12 1.03 -10.45
C ASP A 212 8.08 1.90 -9.62
N GLN A 213 7.86 2.01 -8.31
CA GLN A 213 8.76 2.75 -7.41
C GLN A 213 10.17 2.12 -7.37
N TYR A 214 10.26 0.79 -7.36
CA TYR A 214 11.52 0.08 -7.38
C TYR A 214 12.31 0.37 -8.67
N ILE A 215 11.66 0.28 -9.83
CA ILE A 215 12.27 0.59 -11.13
C ILE A 215 12.74 2.06 -11.20
N GLN A 216 11.93 3.00 -10.73
CA GLN A 216 12.32 4.42 -10.70
C GLN A 216 13.54 4.65 -9.80
N LYS A 217 13.59 4.01 -8.64
CA LYS A 217 14.75 4.08 -7.73
C LYS A 217 16.03 3.53 -8.38
N GLN A 218 15.94 2.38 -9.07
CA GLN A 218 17.08 1.81 -9.81
C GLN A 218 17.54 2.73 -10.92
N LYS A 219 16.61 3.35 -11.65
CA LYS A 219 16.92 4.32 -12.70
C LYS A 219 17.66 5.55 -12.16
N VAL A 220 17.22 6.08 -11.01
CA VAL A 220 17.91 7.22 -10.38
C VAL A 220 19.34 6.85 -9.98
N ILE A 221 19.53 5.68 -9.32
CA ILE A 221 20.88 5.19 -8.94
C ILE A 221 21.77 5.02 -10.17
N TYR A 222 21.22 4.44 -11.25
CA TYR A 222 21.96 4.25 -12.52
C TYR A 222 22.36 5.58 -13.16
N LEU A 223 21.42 6.55 -13.21
CA LEU A 223 21.72 7.89 -13.73
C LEU A 223 22.77 8.63 -12.89
N GLN A 224 22.70 8.51 -11.56
CA GLN A 224 23.72 9.06 -10.67
C GLN A 224 25.08 8.41 -10.90
N LYS A 225 25.11 7.09 -11.11
CA LYS A 225 26.35 6.38 -11.44
C LYS A 225 26.97 6.91 -12.73
N ILE A 226 26.19 7.03 -13.81
CA ILE A 226 26.68 7.57 -15.08
C ILE A 226 27.12 9.04 -14.95
N ALA A 227 26.36 9.84 -14.20
CA ALA A 227 26.68 11.26 -14.02
C ALA A 227 27.98 11.50 -13.23
N ASN A 228 28.35 10.59 -12.33
CA ASN A 228 29.45 10.77 -11.38
C ASN A 228 30.64 9.82 -11.58
N MET A 229 30.57 8.87 -12.54
CA MET A 229 31.66 7.93 -12.81
C MET A 229 32.17 8.07 -14.24
N ASP A 230 33.45 7.86 -14.41
CA ASP A 230 34.11 7.71 -15.70
C ASP A 230 33.82 6.31 -16.25
N MET A 231 33.35 6.23 -17.49
CA MET A 231 32.91 4.97 -18.12
C MET A 231 34.06 4.01 -18.43
N LEU A 232 35.28 4.52 -18.54
CA LEU A 232 36.44 3.73 -18.85
C LEU A 232 37.08 3.11 -17.61
N THR A 233 37.34 3.93 -16.60
CA THR A 233 38.11 3.58 -15.40
C THR A 233 37.23 3.20 -14.22
N GLU A 234 35.94 3.51 -14.26
CA GLU A 234 35.00 3.46 -13.13
C GLU A 234 35.41 4.35 -11.94
N ALA A 235 36.38 5.26 -12.16
CA ALA A 235 36.72 6.30 -11.19
C ALA A 235 35.60 7.33 -11.09
N MET A 236 35.59 8.11 -10.01
CA MET A 236 34.76 9.32 -9.97
C MET A 236 35.21 10.29 -11.07
N ASN A 237 34.25 10.80 -11.84
CA ASN A 237 34.53 11.75 -12.91
C ASN A 237 34.68 13.19 -12.39
N ARG A 238 34.88 14.13 -13.30
CA ARG A 238 35.03 15.56 -12.98
C ARG A 238 33.82 16.13 -12.23
N ASN A 239 32.61 15.77 -12.59
CA ASN A 239 31.40 16.25 -11.88
C ASN A 239 31.40 15.81 -10.42
N ALA A 240 31.73 14.55 -10.15
CA ALA A 240 31.82 14.04 -8.78
C ALA A 240 32.92 14.74 -7.96
N TYR A 241 34.04 15.10 -8.63
CA TYR A 241 35.10 15.89 -7.99
C TYR A 241 34.61 17.30 -7.63
N GLU A 242 33.93 18.01 -8.56
CA GLU A 242 33.39 19.34 -8.32
C GLU A 242 32.35 19.36 -7.21
N ASP A 243 31.45 18.36 -7.16
CA ASP A 243 30.48 18.17 -6.05
C ASP A 243 31.19 17.93 -4.71
N MET A 244 32.25 17.13 -4.70
CA MET A 244 33.04 16.87 -3.49
C MET A 244 33.75 18.14 -2.99
N VAL A 245 34.36 18.92 -3.87
CA VAL A 245 35.01 20.18 -3.50
C VAL A 245 34.00 21.14 -2.90
N LYS A 246 32.84 21.32 -3.55
CA LYS A 246 31.77 22.15 -3.01
C LYS A 246 31.29 21.72 -1.63
N TYR A 247 31.09 20.41 -1.44
CA TYR A 247 30.72 19.84 -0.14
C TYR A 247 31.79 20.12 0.94
N LEU A 248 33.06 20.05 0.60
CA LEU A 248 34.17 20.35 1.51
C LEU A 248 34.24 21.85 1.85
N GLU A 249 34.01 22.73 0.88
CA GLU A 249 33.97 24.18 1.07
C GLU A 249 32.83 24.61 2.01
N GLU A 250 31.65 23.97 1.87
CA GLU A 250 30.48 24.25 2.74
C GLU A 250 30.65 23.69 4.15
N SER A 251 31.58 22.75 4.38
CA SER A 251 31.80 22.09 5.65
C SER A 251 33.11 22.55 6.32
N ASP A 252 33.06 23.59 7.15
CA ASP A 252 34.21 24.21 7.86
C ASP A 252 35.18 23.25 8.60
N ILE A 253 34.72 22.06 8.95
CA ILE A 253 35.44 21.11 9.80
C ILE A 253 36.40 20.23 8.98
N LYS A 254 36.11 19.97 7.72
CA LYS A 254 36.83 18.96 6.90
C LYS A 254 38.02 19.51 6.10
N LEU A 255 38.04 20.80 5.82
CA LEU A 255 39.13 21.43 5.07
C LEU A 255 40.52 21.35 5.76
N ARG A 256 40.56 21.32 7.10
CA ARG A 256 41.79 21.28 7.87
C ARG A 256 42.50 19.93 7.83
N THR A 257 41.84 18.86 7.44
CA THR A 257 42.37 17.49 7.43
C THR A 257 42.36 16.82 6.06
N THR A 258 42.01 17.58 5.01
CA THR A 258 41.89 17.07 3.62
C THR A 258 43.17 17.40 2.85
N GLY A 259 43.79 16.40 2.23
CA GLY A 259 44.88 16.55 1.27
C GLY A 259 44.41 16.28 -0.14
N VAL A 260 44.96 16.99 -1.11
CA VAL A 260 44.68 16.77 -2.55
C VAL A 260 45.97 16.29 -3.20
N VAL A 261 45.89 15.16 -3.90
CA VAL A 261 47.02 14.58 -4.65
C VAL A 261 46.63 14.51 -6.12
N LEU A 262 47.44 15.09 -6.99
CA LEU A 262 47.26 15.04 -8.43
C LEU A 262 48.19 13.97 -9.02
N PHE A 263 47.65 13.09 -9.85
CA PHE A 263 48.39 12.09 -10.60
C PHE A 263 48.24 12.37 -12.09
N ASP A 264 49.35 12.19 -12.83
CA ASP A 264 49.33 12.26 -14.29
C ASP A 264 50.05 11.01 -14.85
N LEU A 265 49.56 10.52 -16.01
CA LEU A 265 50.16 9.35 -16.67
C LEU A 265 51.07 9.83 -17.80
N ASP A 266 52.37 9.68 -17.57
CA ASP A 266 53.39 10.04 -18.54
C ASP A 266 53.31 9.20 -19.84
N ASN A 267 53.59 9.84 -20.96
CA ASN A 267 53.71 9.21 -22.29
C ASN A 267 52.48 8.41 -22.77
N LEU A 268 51.29 8.68 -22.28
CA LEU A 268 50.05 8.01 -22.75
C LEU A 268 49.89 8.14 -24.29
N LYS A 269 50.28 9.29 -24.87
CA LYS A 269 50.25 9.48 -26.32
C LYS A 269 51.17 8.48 -27.04
N VAL A 270 52.34 8.23 -26.52
CA VAL A 270 53.30 7.26 -27.09
C VAL A 270 52.75 5.84 -27.06
N ILE A 271 52.03 5.48 -25.99
CA ILE A 271 51.33 4.18 -25.89
C ILE A 271 50.26 4.10 -26.97
N ASN A 272 49.45 5.15 -27.12
CA ASN A 272 48.38 5.20 -28.13
C ASN A 272 48.95 5.09 -29.55
N ASP A 273 49.99 5.86 -29.84
CA ASP A 273 50.58 5.92 -31.18
C ASP A 273 51.29 4.60 -31.59
N ASN A 274 51.90 3.88 -30.61
CA ASN A 274 52.62 2.62 -30.88
C ASN A 274 51.75 1.37 -30.77
N PHE A 275 50.75 1.35 -29.91
CA PHE A 275 50.01 0.14 -29.53
C PHE A 275 48.48 0.26 -29.73
N GLY A 276 48.02 1.44 -30.16
CA GLY A 276 46.58 1.71 -30.35
C GLY A 276 45.85 2.17 -29.10
N HIS A 277 44.68 2.77 -29.29
CA HIS A 277 43.87 3.36 -28.21
C HIS A 277 43.42 2.33 -27.20
N GLU A 278 43.14 1.07 -27.57
CA GLU A 278 42.77 0.00 -26.64
C GLU A 278 43.84 -0.24 -25.56
N LYS A 279 45.14 -0.16 -25.95
CA LYS A 279 46.22 -0.31 -24.97
C LYS A 279 46.42 0.95 -24.12
N GLY A 280 46.11 2.11 -24.62
CA GLY A 280 46.04 3.32 -23.81
C GLY A 280 44.91 3.27 -22.78
N ASP A 281 43.77 2.76 -23.16
CA ASP A 281 42.63 2.53 -22.25
C ASP A 281 42.95 1.52 -21.15
N GLU A 282 43.65 0.42 -21.50
CA GLU A 282 44.16 -0.53 -20.51
C GLU A 282 45.14 0.13 -19.52
N ALA A 283 46.07 0.97 -20.03
CA ALA A 283 47.03 1.69 -19.20
C ALA A 283 46.32 2.63 -18.20
N LEU A 284 45.31 3.37 -18.63
CA LEU A 284 44.50 4.24 -17.78
C LEU A 284 43.79 3.42 -16.67
N LYS A 285 43.16 2.28 -17.02
CA LYS A 285 42.53 1.37 -16.06
C LYS A 285 43.52 0.85 -15.00
N LEU A 286 44.67 0.39 -15.46
CA LEU A 286 45.72 -0.11 -14.56
C LEU A 286 46.25 1.00 -13.62
N CYS A 287 46.50 2.21 -14.14
CA CYS A 287 46.88 3.36 -13.36
C CYS A 287 45.87 3.65 -12.24
N TYR A 288 44.60 3.72 -12.58
CA TYR A 288 43.52 3.93 -11.59
C TYR A 288 43.48 2.82 -10.54
N GLN A 289 43.62 1.55 -10.94
CA GLN A 289 43.64 0.41 -10.02
C GLN A 289 44.83 0.50 -9.04
N CYS A 290 46.03 0.84 -9.49
CA CYS A 290 47.19 1.03 -8.64
C CYS A 290 46.97 2.16 -7.61
N ILE A 291 46.46 3.30 -8.05
CA ILE A 291 46.10 4.43 -7.18
C ILE A 291 45.07 4.00 -6.16
N SER A 292 44.00 3.38 -6.59
CA SER A 292 42.90 2.94 -5.72
C SER A 292 43.39 1.95 -4.64
N GLN A 293 44.27 1.00 -5.02
CA GLN A 293 44.84 0.05 -4.08
C GLN A 293 45.76 0.72 -3.06
N ALA A 294 46.60 1.68 -3.47
CA ALA A 294 47.48 2.42 -2.58
C ALA A 294 46.73 3.19 -1.50
N PHE A 295 45.54 3.69 -1.80
CA PHE A 295 44.70 4.48 -0.89
C PHE A 295 43.59 3.69 -0.17
N GLN A 296 43.42 2.39 -0.44
CA GLN A 296 42.39 1.55 0.21
C GLN A 296 42.48 1.51 1.75
N ASN A 297 43.71 1.65 2.29
CA ASN A 297 43.97 1.58 3.75
C ASN A 297 43.98 2.97 4.43
N VAL A 298 43.79 4.04 3.69
CA VAL A 298 43.62 5.39 4.25
C VAL A 298 42.21 5.50 4.79
N LYS A 299 42.03 5.42 6.11
CA LYS A 299 40.76 5.62 6.77
C LYS A 299 40.26 7.06 6.51
N ASN A 300 39.10 7.19 5.87
CA ASN A 300 38.35 8.44 5.77
C ASN A 300 37.78 8.86 7.13
#